data_44ce072d154066a26e6de4723fed75e8
#
_entry.id   44ce072d154066a26e6de4723fed75e8
#
_cell.length_a   1.000
_cell.length_b   1.000
_cell.length_c   1.000
_cell.angle_alpha   90.00
_cell.angle_beta   90.00
_cell.angle_gamma   90.00
#
_symmetry.space_group_name_H-M   'P 1'
#
loop_
_entity.id
_entity.type
_entity.pdbx_description
1 polymer ?
#
loop_
_entity_poly.entity_id
_entity_poly.type
_entity_poly.pdbx_seq_one_letter_code
_entity_poly.pdbx_strand_id
1 'polypeptide(L)'
;MGKIIGIDLGTTFSAVAQLDDTGRAVIVHNQEGENITASVVEFASNELIYVGSDAKKSLGLSKNVIAQFKREMGEDKKYETDYGNYSPKHLSTIVLGKLKKDTEEIIGEIDSAVVTVPANFSNNAREETMKAAEEAGLNVAYIINEPTAAALFYSKESGEDLSEPICVYDLGGGTFDISIIQVKDNEVEVIGSDGLQLLGGADFDRK
;
A
#
# COMPACT_ATOMS: atom_id res chain seq x y z
N MET A 1 25.39 -3.10 -4.57
CA MET A 1 24.38 -3.47 -3.56
C MET A 1 23.04 -3.16 -4.17
N GLY A 2 22.13 -4.13 -4.22
CA GLY A 2 20.81 -3.87 -4.73
C GLY A 2 20.03 -2.95 -3.81
N LYS A 3 18.95 -2.39 -4.32
CA LYS A 3 18.17 -1.38 -3.62
C LYS A 3 17.04 -2.03 -2.83
N ILE A 4 16.86 -1.60 -1.60
CA ILE A 4 15.72 -1.97 -0.76
C ILE A 4 14.71 -0.83 -0.83
N ILE A 5 13.45 -1.16 -1.09
CA ILE A 5 12.36 -0.17 -1.15
C ILE A 5 11.31 -0.46 -0.08
N GLY A 6 10.61 0.58 0.35
CA GLY A 6 9.38 0.49 1.11
C GLY A 6 8.19 0.78 0.20
N ILE A 7 7.15 -0.03 0.30
CA ILE A 7 5.90 0.14 -0.46
C ILE A 7 4.76 0.31 0.55
N ASP A 8 4.08 1.44 0.45
CA ASP A 8 2.76 1.62 1.04
C ASP A 8 1.70 1.26 -0.01
N LEU A 9 1.11 0.08 0.13
CA LEU A 9 -0.01 -0.36 -0.71
C LEU A 9 -1.32 0.15 -0.12
N GLY A 10 -1.70 1.38 -0.42
CA GLY A 10 -2.90 2.00 0.15
C GLY A 10 -4.21 1.64 -0.57
N THR A 11 -5.34 1.83 0.11
CA THR A 11 -6.69 1.57 -0.46
C THR A 11 -7.01 2.51 -1.62
N THR A 12 -6.57 3.76 -1.54
CA THR A 12 -6.87 4.79 -2.54
C THR A 12 -5.64 5.18 -3.35
N PHE A 13 -4.51 5.32 -2.70
CA PHE A 13 -3.23 5.63 -3.29
C PHE A 13 -2.14 4.77 -2.67
N SER A 14 -1.14 4.45 -3.46
CA SER A 14 0.06 3.73 -3.06
C SER A 14 1.29 4.59 -3.30
N ALA A 15 2.34 4.35 -2.52
CA ALA A 15 3.60 5.07 -2.62
C ALA A 15 4.80 4.13 -2.51
N VAL A 16 5.91 4.55 -3.09
CA VAL A 16 7.20 3.85 -2.96
C VAL A 16 8.24 4.81 -2.41
N ALA A 17 9.05 4.35 -1.48
CA ALA A 17 10.17 5.10 -0.93
C ALA A 17 11.45 4.24 -0.91
N GLN A 18 12.59 4.91 -0.95
CA GLN A 18 13.91 4.32 -0.73
C GLN A 18 14.69 5.16 0.27
N LEU A 19 15.80 4.64 0.75
CA LEU A 19 16.79 5.45 1.45
C LEU A 19 17.76 6.05 0.43
N ASP A 20 18.02 7.34 0.54
CA ASP A 20 19.09 8.00 -0.22
C ASP A 20 20.48 7.66 0.35
N ASP A 21 21.53 8.15 -0.28
CA ASP A 21 22.93 7.93 0.10
C ASP A 21 23.26 8.48 1.52
N THR A 22 22.40 9.33 2.07
CA THR A 22 22.53 9.86 3.44
C THR A 22 21.72 9.07 4.47
N GLY A 23 20.98 8.06 4.02
CA GLY A 23 20.09 7.23 4.84
C GLY A 23 18.75 7.90 5.17
N ARG A 24 18.35 8.94 4.43
CA ARG A 24 17.04 9.58 4.57
C ARG A 24 16.03 8.89 3.66
N ALA A 25 14.80 8.74 4.16
CA ALA A 25 13.71 8.23 3.35
C ALA A 25 13.27 9.27 2.31
N VAL A 26 13.25 8.88 1.05
CA VAL A 26 12.80 9.71 -0.07
C VAL A 26 11.78 8.95 -0.90
N ILE A 27 10.74 9.66 -1.32
CA ILE A 27 9.72 9.08 -2.21
C ILE A 27 10.33 8.89 -3.61
N VAL A 28 10.05 7.73 -4.21
CA VAL A 28 10.33 7.47 -5.62
C VAL A 28 9.08 7.84 -6.41
N HIS A 29 9.21 8.81 -7.32
CA HIS A 29 8.12 9.22 -8.20
C HIS A 29 7.70 8.06 -9.12
N ASN A 30 6.45 8.05 -9.55
CA ASN A 30 6.02 7.16 -10.62
C ASN A 30 6.43 7.72 -12.00
N GLN A 31 6.13 7.00 -13.08
CA GLN A 31 6.45 7.46 -14.44
C GLN A 31 5.72 8.74 -14.84
N GLU A 32 4.59 9.04 -14.23
CA GLU A 32 3.83 10.27 -14.41
C GLU A 32 4.44 11.45 -13.64
N GLY A 33 5.52 11.24 -12.86
CA GLY A 33 6.19 12.26 -12.04
C GLY A 33 5.46 12.57 -10.73
N GLU A 34 4.51 11.74 -10.32
CA GLU A 34 3.72 11.92 -9.10
C GLU A 34 4.34 11.14 -7.93
N ASN A 35 4.18 11.66 -6.71
CA ASN A 35 4.64 11.01 -5.48
C ASN A 35 3.83 9.78 -5.07
N ILE A 36 2.62 9.67 -5.59
CA ILE A 36 1.65 8.63 -5.27
C ILE A 36 1.01 8.09 -6.54
N THR A 37 0.66 6.81 -6.53
CA THR A 37 -0.03 6.14 -7.62
C THR A 37 -1.43 5.75 -7.15
N ALA A 38 -2.48 6.11 -7.89
CA ALA A 38 -3.83 5.71 -7.55
C ALA A 38 -3.97 4.18 -7.58
N SER A 39 -4.54 3.59 -6.53
CA SER A 39 -4.82 2.15 -6.44
C SER A 39 -6.10 1.80 -7.22
N VAL A 40 -6.07 2.08 -8.52
CA VAL A 40 -7.18 1.88 -9.47
C VAL A 40 -6.68 1.09 -10.66
N VAL A 41 -7.48 0.12 -11.09
CA VAL A 41 -7.19 -0.73 -12.25
C VAL A 41 -8.35 -0.63 -13.24
N GLU A 42 -8.06 -0.42 -14.50
CA GLU A 42 -9.03 -0.43 -15.62
C GLU A 42 -8.64 -1.50 -16.63
N PHE A 43 -9.58 -2.40 -16.91
CA PHE A 43 -9.46 -3.37 -17.99
C PHE A 43 -10.10 -2.77 -19.25
N ALA A 44 -9.28 -2.21 -20.14
CA ALA A 44 -9.75 -1.62 -21.39
C ALA A 44 -9.97 -2.68 -22.48
N SER A 45 -9.23 -3.80 -22.40
CA SER A 45 -9.41 -5.00 -23.23
C SER A 45 -8.81 -6.22 -22.52
N ASN A 46 -8.85 -7.41 -23.14
CA ASN A 46 -8.16 -8.60 -22.64
C ASN A 46 -6.63 -8.43 -22.49
N GLU A 47 -6.03 -7.53 -23.25
CA GLU A 47 -4.59 -7.34 -23.32
C GLU A 47 -4.14 -5.96 -22.80
N LEU A 48 -5.08 -5.04 -22.58
CA LEU A 48 -4.78 -3.66 -22.22
C LEU A 48 -5.37 -3.32 -20.84
N ILE A 49 -4.48 -3.08 -19.90
CA ILE A 49 -4.80 -2.72 -18.53
C ILE A 49 -4.16 -1.36 -18.21
N TYR A 50 -4.96 -0.41 -17.75
CA TYR A 50 -4.47 0.84 -17.19
C TYR A 50 -4.45 0.77 -15.67
N VAL A 51 -3.47 1.42 -15.05
CA VAL A 51 -3.30 1.49 -13.59
C VAL A 51 -2.93 2.91 -13.20
N GLY A 52 -3.37 3.35 -12.04
CA GLY A 52 -2.99 4.66 -11.52
C GLY A 52 -3.89 5.78 -12.02
N SER A 53 -3.28 6.92 -12.33
CA SER A 53 -3.99 8.15 -12.69
C SER A 53 -4.81 8.00 -13.97
N ASP A 54 -4.36 7.20 -14.94
CA ASP A 54 -5.13 6.97 -16.16
C ASP A 54 -6.41 6.16 -15.90
N ALA A 55 -6.30 5.05 -15.16
CA ALA A 55 -7.46 4.28 -14.76
C ALA A 55 -8.45 5.09 -13.91
N LYS A 56 -7.92 5.97 -13.06
CA LYS A 56 -8.74 6.82 -12.17
C LYS A 56 -9.65 7.78 -12.94
N LYS A 57 -9.26 8.24 -14.13
CA LYS A 57 -10.08 9.12 -14.98
C LYS A 57 -11.40 8.48 -15.41
N SER A 58 -11.41 7.16 -15.52
CA SER A 58 -12.59 6.36 -15.91
C SER A 58 -13.40 5.85 -14.72
N LEU A 59 -13.01 6.20 -13.48
CA LEU A 59 -13.68 5.71 -12.27
C LEU A 59 -15.16 6.17 -12.24
N GLY A 60 -16.06 5.21 -12.03
CA GLY A 60 -17.51 5.44 -12.03
C GLY A 60 -18.15 5.52 -13.42
N LEU A 61 -17.35 5.46 -14.50
CA LEU A 61 -17.87 5.49 -15.88
C LEU A 61 -18.02 4.09 -16.47
N SER A 62 -17.31 3.10 -15.96
CA SER A 62 -17.34 1.73 -16.46
C SER A 62 -17.21 0.72 -15.31
N LYS A 63 -17.89 -0.43 -15.43
CA LYS A 63 -17.73 -1.57 -14.51
C LYS A 63 -16.34 -2.25 -14.62
N ASN A 64 -15.60 -1.92 -15.69
CA ASN A 64 -14.26 -2.44 -15.93
C ASN A 64 -13.18 -1.66 -15.13
N VAL A 65 -13.59 -0.64 -14.38
CA VAL A 65 -12.71 0.17 -13.53
C VAL A 65 -12.96 -0.18 -12.07
N ILE A 66 -11.93 -0.70 -11.41
CA ILE A 66 -12.02 -1.21 -10.05
C ILE A 66 -11.08 -0.42 -9.13
N ALA A 67 -11.61 0.01 -8.01
CA ALA A 67 -10.90 0.71 -6.94
C ALA A 67 -11.27 0.14 -5.57
N GLN A 68 -10.54 0.54 -4.51
CA GLN A 68 -10.81 0.20 -3.11
C GLN A 68 -10.81 -1.30 -2.79
N PHE A 69 -10.30 -2.14 -3.66
CA PHE A 69 -10.29 -3.60 -3.53
C PHE A 69 -9.45 -4.09 -2.34
N LYS A 70 -8.54 -3.28 -1.81
CA LYS A 70 -7.77 -3.60 -0.59
C LYS A 70 -8.67 -3.82 0.64
N ARG A 71 -9.85 -3.19 0.69
CA ARG A 71 -10.83 -3.37 1.79
C ARG A 71 -11.31 -4.81 1.94
N GLU A 72 -11.27 -5.57 0.85
CA GLU A 72 -11.76 -6.96 0.79
C GLU A 72 -10.60 -7.97 0.61
N MET A 73 -9.37 -7.54 0.97
CA MET A 73 -8.21 -8.41 0.93
C MET A 73 -8.37 -9.58 1.90
N GLY A 74 -8.13 -10.79 1.38
CA GLY A 74 -8.28 -12.03 2.14
C GLY A 74 -9.71 -12.59 2.18
N GLU A 75 -10.66 -11.92 1.51
CA GLU A 75 -12.03 -12.40 1.35
C GLU A 75 -12.21 -13.12 -0.01
N ASP A 76 -13.19 -14.04 -0.09
CA ASP A 76 -13.58 -14.68 -1.36
C ASP A 76 -14.48 -13.74 -2.19
N LYS A 77 -13.93 -12.57 -2.48
CA LYS A 77 -14.55 -11.55 -3.32
C LYS A 77 -14.03 -11.63 -4.74
N LYS A 78 -14.93 -11.40 -5.70
CA LYS A 78 -14.58 -11.24 -7.12
C LYS A 78 -15.26 -10.02 -7.70
N TYR A 79 -14.50 -9.27 -8.45
CA TYR A 79 -14.94 -8.12 -9.24
C TYR A 79 -15.17 -8.57 -10.66
N GLU A 80 -16.42 -8.45 -11.12
CA GLU A 80 -16.81 -8.82 -12.48
C GLU A 80 -16.57 -7.67 -13.45
N THR A 81 -15.91 -7.98 -14.56
CA THR A 81 -15.68 -7.06 -15.69
C THR A 81 -16.13 -7.73 -16.98
N ASP A 82 -16.10 -7.02 -18.09
CA ASP A 82 -16.33 -7.60 -19.42
C ASP A 82 -15.20 -8.57 -19.85
N TYR A 83 -14.07 -8.55 -19.14
CA TYR A 83 -12.85 -9.26 -19.50
C TYR A 83 -12.47 -10.36 -18.49
N GLY A 84 -13.29 -10.57 -17.48
CA GLY A 84 -13.09 -11.62 -16.48
C GLY A 84 -13.45 -11.22 -15.05
N ASN A 85 -13.16 -12.14 -14.15
CA ASN A 85 -13.39 -11.98 -12.72
C ASN A 85 -12.07 -11.90 -11.97
N TYR A 86 -11.88 -10.87 -11.17
CA TYR A 86 -10.61 -10.58 -10.52
C TYR A 86 -10.77 -10.50 -9.00
N SER A 87 -9.89 -11.16 -8.27
CA SER A 87 -9.85 -11.08 -6.79
C SER A 87 -9.13 -9.81 -6.34
N PRO A 88 -9.34 -9.37 -5.07
CA PRO A 88 -8.56 -8.29 -4.46
C PRO A 88 -7.05 -8.52 -4.56
N LYS A 89 -6.60 -9.78 -4.36
CA LYS A 89 -5.19 -10.17 -4.53
C LYS A 89 -4.69 -9.88 -5.94
N HIS A 90 -5.42 -10.33 -6.97
CA HIS A 90 -5.01 -10.13 -8.36
C HIS A 90 -4.93 -8.64 -8.73
N LEU A 91 -5.89 -7.82 -8.28
CA LEU A 91 -5.86 -6.38 -8.51
C LEU A 91 -4.66 -5.72 -7.79
N SER A 92 -4.35 -6.18 -6.58
CA SER A 92 -3.16 -5.73 -5.84
C SER A 92 -1.87 -6.13 -6.56
N THR A 93 -1.79 -7.34 -7.13
CA THR A 93 -0.65 -7.78 -7.96
C THR A 93 -0.42 -6.82 -9.14
N ILE A 94 -1.49 -6.40 -9.81
CA ILE A 94 -1.39 -5.47 -10.95
C ILE A 94 -0.86 -4.11 -10.50
N VAL A 95 -1.37 -3.55 -9.40
CA VAL A 95 -0.88 -2.27 -8.85
C VAL A 95 0.58 -2.38 -8.42
N LEU A 96 0.93 -3.43 -7.68
CA LEU A 96 2.31 -3.67 -7.23
C LEU A 96 3.28 -3.86 -8.42
N GLY A 97 2.82 -4.50 -9.50
CA GLY A 97 3.58 -4.64 -10.74
C GLY A 97 3.88 -3.29 -11.40
N LYS A 98 2.90 -2.36 -11.42
CA LYS A 98 3.16 -1.00 -11.87
C LYS A 98 4.16 -0.28 -10.97
N LEU A 99 3.96 -0.32 -9.65
CA LEU A 99 4.87 0.33 -8.70
C LEU A 99 6.30 -0.19 -8.87
N LYS A 100 6.48 -1.50 -9.00
CA LYS A 100 7.79 -2.11 -9.26
C LYS A 100 8.40 -1.58 -10.55
N LYS A 101 7.66 -1.67 -11.65
CA LYS A 101 8.13 -1.24 -12.97
C LYS A 101 8.55 0.23 -12.98
N ASP A 102 7.67 1.11 -12.49
CA ASP A 102 7.94 2.55 -12.44
C ASP A 102 9.19 2.85 -11.59
N THR A 103 9.33 2.16 -10.47
CA THR A 103 10.48 2.32 -9.57
C THR A 103 11.77 1.84 -10.24
N GLU A 104 11.77 0.66 -10.87
CA GLU A 104 12.97 0.11 -11.54
C GLU A 104 13.43 0.97 -12.71
N GLU A 105 12.53 1.65 -13.40
CA GLU A 105 12.90 2.60 -14.48
C GLU A 105 13.64 3.84 -13.95
N ILE A 106 13.38 4.24 -12.71
CA ILE A 106 13.98 5.45 -12.11
C ILE A 106 15.24 5.14 -11.32
N ILE A 107 15.18 4.10 -10.49
CA ILE A 107 16.29 3.80 -9.57
C ILE A 107 17.11 2.57 -9.97
N GLY A 108 16.69 1.81 -10.98
CA GLY A 108 17.28 0.52 -11.37
C GLY A 108 16.76 -0.64 -10.58
N GLU A 109 17.42 -1.79 -10.68
CA GLU A 109 17.01 -3.07 -10.12
C GLU A 109 16.74 -3.02 -8.60
N ILE A 110 15.62 -3.62 -8.19
CA ILE A 110 15.19 -3.74 -6.80
C ILE A 110 15.63 -5.10 -6.27
N ASP A 111 16.39 -5.13 -5.18
CA ASP A 111 16.80 -6.35 -4.50
C ASP A 111 15.68 -6.92 -3.64
N SER A 112 15.05 -6.06 -2.85
CA SER A 112 13.97 -6.48 -1.95
C SER A 112 13.03 -5.33 -1.62
N ALA A 113 11.84 -5.70 -1.15
CA ALA A 113 10.81 -4.76 -0.74
C ALA A 113 10.29 -5.05 0.68
N VAL A 114 9.96 -3.99 1.40
CA VAL A 114 9.13 -4.03 2.61
C VAL A 114 7.76 -3.48 2.24
N VAL A 115 6.70 -4.24 2.51
CA VAL A 115 5.32 -3.84 2.16
C VAL A 115 4.53 -3.60 3.44
N THR A 116 3.77 -2.50 3.50
CA THR A 116 2.92 -2.20 4.65
C THR A 116 1.54 -2.82 4.53
N VAL A 117 0.95 -3.14 5.69
CA VAL A 117 -0.43 -3.61 5.82
C VAL A 117 -1.09 -2.97 7.04
N PRO A 118 -2.41 -2.77 7.06
CA PRO A 118 -3.13 -2.35 8.26
C PRO A 118 -2.85 -3.26 9.46
N ALA A 119 -2.79 -2.68 10.66
CA ALA A 119 -2.51 -3.45 11.88
C ALA A 119 -3.60 -4.49 12.18
N ASN A 120 -4.85 -4.19 11.81
CA ASN A 120 -6.03 -5.03 12.02
C ASN A 120 -6.27 -6.07 10.90
N PHE A 121 -5.38 -6.17 9.88
CA PHE A 121 -5.51 -7.20 8.85
C PHE A 121 -5.47 -8.60 9.45
N SER A 122 -6.39 -9.45 8.99
CA SER A 122 -6.37 -10.88 9.30
C SER A 122 -5.10 -11.55 8.75
N ASN A 123 -4.73 -12.70 9.29
CA ASN A 123 -3.60 -13.47 8.77
C ASN A 123 -3.77 -13.79 7.27
N ASN A 124 -5.00 -14.11 6.84
CA ASN A 124 -5.30 -14.37 5.43
C ASN A 124 -5.05 -13.13 4.56
N ALA A 125 -5.50 -11.94 5.00
CA ALA A 125 -5.25 -10.70 4.28
C ALA A 125 -3.75 -10.38 4.15
N ARG A 126 -2.97 -10.64 5.22
CA ARG A 126 -1.50 -10.49 5.21
C ARG A 126 -0.83 -11.44 4.22
N GLU A 127 -1.22 -12.72 4.25
CA GLU A 127 -0.70 -13.72 3.31
C GLU A 127 -1.06 -13.38 1.85
N GLU A 128 -2.29 -12.95 1.58
CA GLU A 128 -2.71 -12.57 0.24
C GLU A 128 -1.98 -11.30 -0.25
N THR A 129 -1.67 -10.35 0.66
CA THR A 129 -0.85 -9.18 0.31
C THR A 129 0.59 -9.59 -0.03
N MET A 130 1.19 -10.50 0.74
CA MET A 130 2.52 -11.03 0.47
C MET A 130 2.56 -11.75 -0.88
N LYS A 131 1.60 -12.67 -1.13
CA LYS A 131 1.48 -13.38 -2.40
C LYS A 131 1.29 -12.43 -3.58
N ALA A 132 0.48 -11.37 -3.41
CA ALA A 132 0.30 -10.36 -4.45
C ALA A 132 1.61 -9.67 -4.82
N ALA A 133 2.44 -9.34 -3.83
CA ALA A 133 3.73 -8.71 -4.06
C ALA A 133 4.74 -9.68 -4.71
N GLU A 134 4.77 -10.93 -4.29
CA GLU A 134 5.60 -11.98 -4.91
C GLU A 134 5.18 -12.26 -6.36
N GLU A 135 3.87 -12.35 -6.63
CA GLU A 135 3.31 -12.52 -7.97
C GLU A 135 3.58 -11.31 -8.89
N ALA A 136 3.73 -10.11 -8.31
CA ALA A 136 4.20 -8.91 -9.01
C ALA A 136 5.71 -8.92 -9.31
N GLY A 137 6.43 -9.96 -8.87
CA GLY A 137 7.87 -10.12 -9.07
C GLY A 137 8.72 -9.35 -8.06
N LEU A 138 8.18 -8.98 -6.92
CA LEU A 138 8.92 -8.39 -5.81
C LEU A 138 9.50 -9.49 -4.91
N ASN A 139 10.74 -9.32 -4.48
CA ASN A 139 11.33 -10.11 -3.41
C ASN A 139 10.95 -9.46 -2.07
N VAL A 140 9.91 -9.99 -1.40
CA VAL A 140 9.38 -9.41 -0.16
C VAL A 140 10.24 -9.82 1.04
N ALA A 141 11.03 -8.88 1.57
CA ALA A 141 11.82 -9.12 2.77
C ALA A 141 10.97 -9.16 4.03
N TYR A 142 10.02 -8.22 4.15
CA TYR A 142 9.15 -8.09 5.31
C TYR A 142 7.79 -7.51 4.93
N ILE A 143 6.77 -7.93 5.69
CA ILE A 143 5.48 -7.23 5.81
C ILE A 143 5.43 -6.60 7.20
N ILE A 144 5.17 -5.28 7.27
CA ILE A 144 5.08 -4.53 8.53
C ILE A 144 3.74 -3.82 8.64
N ASN A 145 3.32 -3.51 9.86
CA ASN A 145 2.09 -2.75 10.08
C ASN A 145 2.28 -1.28 9.68
N GLU A 146 1.30 -0.68 9.03
CA GLU A 146 1.29 0.73 8.66
C GLU A 146 1.61 1.66 9.84
N PRO A 147 0.96 1.50 11.02
CA PRO A 147 1.29 2.33 12.17
C PRO A 147 2.70 2.11 12.70
N THR A 148 3.27 0.89 12.56
CA THR A 148 4.67 0.61 12.91
C THR A 148 5.62 1.38 12.00
N ALA A 149 5.37 1.40 10.68
CA ALA A 149 6.16 2.16 9.72
C ALA A 149 6.10 3.67 10.01
N ALA A 150 4.91 4.19 10.31
CA ALA A 150 4.71 5.59 10.66
C ALA A 150 5.47 5.99 11.93
N ALA A 151 5.40 5.16 12.99
CA ALA A 151 6.11 5.40 14.24
C ALA A 151 7.63 5.39 14.07
N LEU A 152 8.17 4.42 13.32
CA LEU A 152 9.60 4.33 13.01
C LEU A 152 10.09 5.56 12.23
N PHE A 153 9.32 5.98 11.23
CA PHE A 153 9.65 7.18 10.46
C PHE A 153 9.63 8.43 11.34
N TYR A 154 8.58 8.61 12.15
CA TYR A 154 8.46 9.76 13.04
C TYR A 154 9.60 9.81 14.06
N SER A 155 9.92 8.68 14.73
CA SER A 155 11.02 8.59 15.69
C SER A 155 12.37 8.99 15.07
N LYS A 156 12.61 8.53 13.83
CA LYS A 156 13.86 8.84 13.11
C LYS A 156 13.94 10.32 12.69
N GLU A 157 12.86 10.91 12.21
CA GLU A 157 12.83 12.29 11.71
C GLU A 157 12.80 13.31 12.86
N SER A 158 12.02 13.05 13.92
CA SER A 158 11.93 13.97 15.07
C SER A 158 13.15 13.92 15.96
N GLY A 159 13.86 12.79 15.99
CA GLY A 159 14.91 12.52 16.98
C GLY A 159 14.39 12.43 18.42
N GLU A 160 13.07 12.35 18.61
CA GLU A 160 12.45 12.21 19.92
C GLU A 160 12.56 10.76 20.41
N ASP A 161 12.79 10.62 21.69
CA ASP A 161 12.70 9.33 22.39
C ASP A 161 11.22 8.99 22.59
N LEU A 162 10.73 8.02 21.83
CA LEU A 162 9.33 7.52 21.90
C LEU A 162 9.18 6.43 22.98
N SER A 163 9.83 6.59 24.13
CA SER A 163 9.72 5.66 25.26
C SER A 163 8.33 5.63 25.89
N GLU A 164 7.57 6.74 25.78
CA GLU A 164 6.16 6.79 26.18
C GLU A 164 5.26 6.25 25.05
N PRO A 165 4.14 5.60 25.39
CA PRO A 165 3.18 5.15 24.40
C PRO A 165 2.63 6.31 23.55
N ILE A 166 2.66 6.15 22.24
CA ILE A 166 2.10 7.12 21.29
C ILE A 166 0.86 6.55 20.62
N CYS A 167 -0.05 7.43 20.25
CA CYS A 167 -1.23 7.10 19.47
C CYS A 167 -0.98 7.44 17.99
N VAL A 168 -1.06 6.44 17.14
CA VAL A 168 -1.09 6.63 15.69
C VAL A 168 -2.55 6.61 15.24
N TYR A 169 -3.00 7.72 14.68
CA TYR A 169 -4.34 7.92 14.16
C TYR A 169 -4.25 7.93 12.62
N ASP A 170 -4.67 6.84 12.00
CA ASP A 170 -4.60 6.65 10.55
C ASP A 170 -6.01 6.68 9.95
N LEU A 171 -6.36 7.80 9.33
CA LEU A 171 -7.59 7.96 8.57
C LEU A 171 -7.24 7.98 7.08
N GLY A 172 -7.23 6.80 6.48
CA GLY A 172 -6.99 6.62 5.06
C GLY A 172 -8.20 6.94 4.19
N GLY A 173 -8.06 6.73 2.87
CA GLY A 173 -9.17 6.91 1.93
C GLY A 173 -10.25 5.83 2.06
N GLY A 174 -9.91 4.67 2.63
CA GLY A 174 -10.80 3.51 2.70
C GLY A 174 -10.96 2.88 4.07
N THR A 175 -9.99 3.05 4.94
CA THR A 175 -9.95 2.46 6.29
C THR A 175 -9.65 3.54 7.31
N PHE A 176 -10.05 3.28 8.54
CA PHE A 176 -9.68 4.05 9.72
C PHE A 176 -9.06 3.09 10.73
N ASP A 177 -7.85 3.39 11.16
CA ASP A 177 -7.12 2.63 12.16
C ASP A 177 -6.60 3.55 13.25
N ILE A 178 -6.68 3.10 14.50
CA ILE A 178 -6.05 3.73 15.65
C ILE A 178 -5.18 2.70 16.35
N SER A 179 -3.91 3.03 16.60
CA SER A 179 -2.97 2.12 17.22
C SER A 179 -2.21 2.81 18.35
N ILE A 180 -2.06 2.12 19.46
CA ILE A 180 -1.17 2.54 20.56
C ILE A 180 0.12 1.77 20.39
N ILE A 181 1.21 2.51 20.26
CA ILE A 181 2.54 1.99 19.95
C ILE A 181 3.53 2.48 21.00
N GLN A 182 4.46 1.64 21.38
CA GLN A 182 5.62 2.00 22.20
C GLN A 182 6.89 1.63 21.43
N VAL A 183 7.86 2.53 21.43
CA VAL A 183 9.20 2.26 20.91
C VAL A 183 10.13 2.10 22.10
N LYS A 184 10.75 0.95 22.22
CA LYS A 184 11.68 0.63 23.31
C LYS A 184 12.89 -0.11 22.74
N ASP A 185 14.08 0.37 23.06
CA ASP A 185 15.35 -0.26 22.66
C ASP A 185 15.43 -0.53 21.13
N ASN A 186 14.92 0.40 20.28
CA ASN A 186 14.76 0.26 18.82
C ASN A 186 13.76 -0.82 18.37
N GLU A 187 13.01 -1.39 19.28
CA GLU A 187 11.89 -2.28 18.95
C GLU A 187 10.57 -1.51 19.04
N VAL A 188 9.69 -1.78 18.07
CA VAL A 188 8.35 -1.19 18.04
C VAL A 188 7.33 -2.24 18.44
N GLU A 189 6.65 -1.98 19.55
CA GLU A 189 5.57 -2.81 20.06
C GLU A 189 4.22 -2.14 19.79
N VAL A 190 3.29 -2.86 19.14
CA VAL A 190 1.89 -2.44 19.05
C VAL A 190 1.16 -2.97 20.27
N ILE A 191 0.90 -2.07 21.25
CA ILE A 191 0.22 -2.40 22.51
C ILE A 191 -1.23 -2.75 22.26
N GLY A 192 -1.87 -2.07 21.30
CA GLY A 192 -3.25 -2.33 20.90
C GLY A 192 -3.59 -1.59 19.63
N SER A 193 -4.51 -2.15 18.88
CA SER A 193 -5.03 -1.55 17.64
C SER A 193 -6.51 -1.85 17.52
N ASP A 194 -7.28 -0.88 17.02
CA ASP A 194 -8.68 -1.01 16.65
C ASP A 194 -8.94 -0.17 15.41
N GLY A 195 -10.04 -0.40 14.72
CA GLY A 195 -10.32 0.35 13.50
C GLY A 195 -11.60 -0.09 12.79
N LEU A 196 -11.92 0.64 11.72
CA LEU A 196 -13.08 0.39 10.87
C LEU A 196 -12.61 0.20 9.43
N GLN A 197 -12.71 -1.02 8.93
CA GLN A 197 -12.26 -1.39 7.57
C GLN A 197 -13.09 -0.75 6.46
N LEU A 198 -14.30 -0.27 6.77
CA LEU A 198 -15.23 0.35 5.82
C LEU A 198 -15.52 1.81 6.17
N LEU A 199 -14.56 2.51 6.77
CA LEU A 199 -14.63 3.95 7.04
C LEU A 199 -13.35 4.62 6.56
N GLY A 200 -13.49 5.60 5.68
CA GLY A 200 -12.38 6.40 5.16
C GLY A 200 -12.86 7.62 4.40
N GLY A 201 -11.94 8.40 3.85
CA GLY A 201 -12.25 9.63 3.10
C GLY A 201 -13.28 9.42 2.00
N ALA A 202 -13.20 8.30 1.27
CA ALA A 202 -14.15 7.98 0.21
C ALA A 202 -15.60 7.78 0.71
N ASP A 203 -15.82 7.48 1.98
CA ASP A 203 -17.16 7.34 2.56
C ASP A 203 -17.72 8.71 2.97
N PHE A 204 -16.86 9.65 3.32
CA PHE A 204 -17.24 11.06 3.54
C PHE A 204 -17.57 11.77 2.22
N ASP A 205 -16.83 11.50 1.16
CA ASP A 205 -17.03 12.11 -0.16
C ASP A 205 -18.34 11.66 -0.85
N ARG A 206 -18.94 10.55 -0.41
CA ARG A 206 -20.22 10.03 -0.96
C ARG A 206 -21.47 10.72 -0.39
N LYS A 207 -21.32 11.61 0.57
CA LYS A 207 -22.42 12.38 1.18
C LYS A 207 -22.58 13.74 0.51
#